data_663454705c264d2f40d0581ccc64af16
#
_entry.id   663454705c264d2f40d0581ccc64af16
#
_cell.length_a   1.000
_cell.length_b   1.000
_cell.length_c   1.000
_cell.angle_alpha   90.00
_cell.angle_beta   90.00
_cell.angle_gamma   90.00
#
_symmetry.space_group_name_H-M   'P 1'
#
loop_
_entity.id
_entity.type
_entity.pdbx_description
1 polymer ?
#
loop_
_entity_poly.entity_id
_entity_poly.type
_entity_poly.pdbx_seq_one_letter_code
_entity_poly.pdbx_strand_id
1 'polypeptide(L)'
;MIKQCQYVLEGLQSLVSNSEEAIAYRDDSPCFCLYSDVSKTFDYSLYANEIHLIIHQLQADGYLLPYENDVDHSFTLTFKGLHHYRVQWEVLKVFLFKSVLVPIAVSIATSLITMAICA
;
A
#
# COMPACT_ATOMS: atom_id res chain seq x y z
N MET A 1 -2.96 2.44 -9.53
CA MET A 1 -2.28 1.12 -9.52
C MET A 1 -3.19 0.07 -10.13
N ILE A 2 -2.69 -0.78 -11.02
CA ILE A 2 -3.49 -1.86 -11.60
C ILE A 2 -3.79 -2.93 -10.54
N LYS A 3 -4.89 -3.64 -10.73
CA LYS A 3 -5.44 -4.60 -9.76
C LYS A 3 -4.44 -5.70 -9.41
N GLN A 4 -3.69 -6.23 -10.37
CA GLN A 4 -2.70 -7.28 -10.15
C GLN A 4 -1.57 -6.81 -9.24
N CYS A 5 -1.05 -5.60 -9.46
CA CYS A 5 -0.01 -5.02 -8.62
C CYS A 5 -0.52 -4.77 -7.20
N GLN A 6 -1.75 -4.31 -7.07
CA GLN A 6 -2.38 -4.09 -5.77
C GLN A 6 -2.53 -5.40 -4.98
N TYR A 7 -3.00 -6.46 -5.63
CA TYR A 7 -3.15 -7.77 -5.02
C TYR A 7 -1.82 -8.31 -4.48
N VAL A 8 -0.76 -8.23 -5.30
CA VAL A 8 0.57 -8.70 -4.90
C VAL A 8 1.14 -7.83 -3.77
N LEU A 9 1.02 -6.52 -3.87
CA LEU A 9 1.52 -5.61 -2.82
C LEU A 9 0.83 -5.86 -1.48
N GLU A 10 -0.48 -6.06 -1.47
CA GLU A 10 -1.22 -6.40 -0.25
C GLU A 10 -0.74 -7.71 0.38
N GLY A 11 -0.50 -8.72 -0.45
CA GLY A 11 0.02 -9.99 0.02
C GLY A 11 1.42 -9.86 0.61
N LEU A 12 2.28 -9.08 -0.01
CA LEU A 12 3.63 -8.82 0.49
C LEU A 12 3.60 -8.03 1.80
N GLN A 13 2.71 -7.06 1.94
CA GLN A 13 2.53 -6.32 3.19
C GLN A 13 2.11 -7.23 4.35
N SER A 14 1.34 -8.27 4.08
CA SER A 14 0.92 -9.23 5.10
C SER A 14 2.04 -10.14 5.57
N LEU A 15 3.09 -10.33 4.75
CA LEU A 15 4.23 -11.17 5.10
C LEU A 15 5.22 -10.47 6.03
N VAL A 16 5.44 -9.17 5.85
CA VAL A 16 6.49 -8.43 6.55
C VAL A 16 5.91 -7.53 7.63
N SER A 17 6.67 -7.31 8.69
CA SER A 17 6.31 -6.37 9.75
C SER A 17 7.08 -5.05 9.66
N ASN A 18 8.20 -5.01 8.90
CA ASN A 18 8.99 -3.81 8.70
C ASN A 18 9.68 -3.83 7.33
N SER A 19 10.33 -2.72 6.96
CA SER A 19 10.98 -2.56 5.66
C SER A 19 12.34 -3.26 5.56
N GLU A 20 12.85 -3.82 6.66
CA GLU A 20 14.13 -4.52 6.68
C GLU A 20 14.00 -6.02 6.38
N GLU A 21 12.79 -6.58 6.47
CA GLU A 21 12.55 -7.98 6.19
C GLU A 21 12.62 -8.26 4.69
N ALA A 22 13.48 -9.21 4.28
CA ALA A 22 13.63 -9.59 2.89
C ALA A 22 12.66 -10.70 2.50
N ILE A 23 12.14 -10.61 1.29
CA ILE A 23 11.22 -11.57 0.70
C ILE A 23 11.92 -12.23 -0.49
N ALA A 24 11.77 -13.55 -0.63
CA ALA A 24 12.35 -14.31 -1.73
C ALA A 24 11.30 -15.18 -2.41
N TYR A 25 11.59 -15.54 -3.68
CA TYR A 25 10.80 -16.52 -4.39
C TYR A 25 11.07 -17.92 -3.82
N ARG A 26 10.03 -18.71 -3.75
CA ARG A 26 10.13 -20.09 -3.34
C ARG A 26 10.32 -20.98 -4.56
N ASP A 27 11.28 -21.92 -4.51
CA ASP A 27 11.64 -22.76 -5.66
C ASP A 27 10.62 -23.87 -5.93
N ASP A 28 9.92 -24.35 -4.90
CA ASP A 28 9.06 -25.52 -4.96
C ASP A 28 7.59 -25.21 -5.24
N SER A 29 7.20 -23.93 -5.18
CA SER A 29 5.80 -23.54 -5.38
C SER A 29 5.71 -22.05 -5.78
N PRO A 30 4.58 -21.60 -6.39
CA PRO A 30 4.40 -20.21 -6.77
C PRO A 30 4.07 -19.34 -5.55
N CYS A 31 4.99 -19.28 -4.59
CA CYS A 31 4.84 -18.55 -3.35
C CYS A 31 6.07 -17.69 -3.07
N PHE A 32 5.85 -16.56 -2.39
CA PHE A 32 6.93 -15.81 -1.75
C PHE A 32 7.08 -16.27 -0.30
N CYS A 33 8.29 -16.19 0.24
CA CYS A 33 8.56 -16.46 1.65
C CYS A 33 9.53 -15.45 2.23
N LEU A 34 9.54 -15.31 3.56
CA LEU A 34 10.52 -14.48 4.24
C LEU A 34 11.86 -15.22 4.35
N TYR A 35 12.97 -14.51 4.21
CA TYR A 35 14.29 -15.08 4.48
C TYR A 35 14.44 -15.55 5.93
N SER A 36 13.87 -14.80 6.87
CA SER A 36 13.98 -15.10 8.30
C SER A 36 13.02 -16.19 8.76
N ASP A 37 11.93 -16.41 8.04
CA ASP A 37 10.90 -17.39 8.41
C ASP A 37 10.23 -17.94 7.16
N VAL A 38 10.73 -19.08 6.67
CA VAL A 38 10.20 -19.73 5.46
C VAL A 38 8.80 -20.32 5.64
N SER A 39 8.28 -20.38 6.87
CA SER A 39 6.91 -20.83 7.13
C SER A 39 5.87 -19.75 6.77
N LYS A 40 6.27 -18.49 6.76
CA LYS A 40 5.41 -17.39 6.32
C LYS A 40 5.48 -17.28 4.81
N THR A 41 4.37 -17.59 4.12
CA THR A 41 4.32 -17.60 2.66
C THR A 41 3.11 -16.82 2.15
N PHE A 42 3.25 -16.31 0.92
CA PHE A 42 2.16 -15.70 0.17
C PHE A 42 2.07 -16.34 -1.21
N ASP A 43 0.92 -16.93 -1.52
CA ASP A 43 0.67 -17.62 -2.80
C ASP A 43 0.29 -16.60 -3.87
N TYR A 44 1.08 -16.53 -4.96
CA TYR A 44 0.80 -15.68 -6.11
C TYR A 44 0.35 -16.47 -7.34
N SER A 45 -0.11 -17.71 -7.17
CA SER A 45 -0.48 -18.60 -8.30
C SER A 45 -1.50 -17.99 -9.24
N LEU A 46 -2.38 -17.12 -8.74
CA LEU A 46 -3.37 -16.42 -9.56
C LEU A 46 -2.73 -15.58 -10.68
N TYR A 47 -1.55 -15.03 -10.44
CA TYR A 47 -0.81 -14.20 -11.39
C TYR A 47 0.58 -14.74 -11.68
N ALA A 48 0.78 -16.06 -11.55
CA ALA A 48 2.09 -16.68 -11.66
C ALA A 48 2.82 -16.36 -12.98
N ASN A 49 2.08 -16.27 -14.10
CA ASN A 49 2.65 -15.98 -15.40
C ASN A 49 3.12 -14.52 -15.56
N GLU A 50 2.60 -13.62 -14.72
CA GLU A 50 2.87 -12.19 -14.80
C GLU A 50 3.67 -11.68 -13.60
N ILE A 51 4.05 -12.57 -12.69
CA ILE A 51 4.63 -12.15 -11.40
C ILE A 51 5.90 -11.31 -11.55
N HIS A 52 6.79 -11.66 -12.47
CA HIS A 52 8.02 -10.90 -12.69
C HIS A 52 7.73 -9.50 -13.22
N LEU A 53 6.77 -9.37 -14.13
CA LEU A 53 6.33 -8.07 -14.64
C LEU A 53 5.70 -7.22 -13.53
N ILE A 54 4.89 -7.83 -12.68
CA ILE A 54 4.27 -7.16 -11.54
C ILE A 54 5.34 -6.66 -10.56
N ILE A 55 6.30 -7.49 -10.22
CA ILE A 55 7.39 -7.12 -9.30
C ILE A 55 8.24 -5.99 -9.89
N HIS A 56 8.60 -6.04 -11.16
CA HIS A 56 9.33 -4.95 -11.83
C HIS A 56 8.53 -3.65 -11.84
N GLN A 57 7.21 -3.73 -12.05
CA GLN A 57 6.34 -2.55 -12.01
C GLN A 57 6.29 -1.94 -10.60
N LEU A 58 6.18 -2.77 -9.57
CA LEU A 58 6.20 -2.30 -8.18
C LEU A 58 7.54 -1.65 -7.81
N GLN A 59 8.65 -2.20 -8.32
CA GLN A 59 9.96 -1.58 -8.14
C GLN A 59 10.02 -0.21 -8.81
N ALA A 60 9.55 -0.10 -10.05
CA ALA A 60 9.54 1.16 -10.80
C ALA A 60 8.70 2.23 -10.10
N ASP A 61 7.61 1.83 -9.47
CA ASP A 61 6.73 2.73 -8.71
C ASP A 61 7.28 3.09 -7.31
N GLY A 62 8.42 2.52 -6.91
CA GLY A 62 9.07 2.82 -5.65
C GLY A 62 8.53 2.05 -4.44
N TYR A 63 7.80 0.96 -4.64
CA TYR A 63 7.28 0.13 -3.55
C TYR A 63 8.25 -0.96 -3.10
N LEU A 64 9.17 -1.38 -3.98
CA LEU A 64 10.12 -2.46 -3.72
C LEU A 64 11.55 -2.01 -4.02
N LEU A 65 12.52 -2.59 -3.29
CA LEU A 65 13.96 -2.44 -3.54
C LEU A 65 14.59 -3.82 -3.65
N PRO A 66 15.58 -4.03 -4.55
CA PRO A 66 16.29 -5.30 -4.61
C PRO A 66 17.09 -5.50 -3.31
N TYR A 67 17.05 -6.72 -2.77
CA TYR A 67 17.75 -7.06 -1.54
C TYR A 67 19.21 -7.43 -1.79
N GLU A 68 19.46 -8.31 -2.76
CA GLU A 68 20.80 -8.70 -3.13
C GLU A 68 21.25 -7.99 -4.42
N ASN A 69 21.04 -8.62 -5.58
CA ASN A 69 21.44 -8.06 -6.86
C ASN A 69 20.26 -7.67 -7.74
N ASP A 70 19.10 -8.32 -7.58
CA ASP A 70 17.96 -8.19 -8.47
C ASP A 70 16.67 -8.50 -7.72
N VAL A 71 15.60 -7.77 -8.07
CA VAL A 71 14.25 -8.03 -7.54
C VAL A 71 13.70 -9.39 -7.99
N ASP A 72 14.20 -9.96 -9.08
CA ASP A 72 13.81 -11.30 -9.53
C ASP A 72 14.36 -12.41 -8.62
N HIS A 73 15.25 -12.09 -7.72
CA HIS A 73 15.83 -13.04 -6.77
C HIS A 73 15.29 -12.83 -5.36
N SER A 74 15.38 -11.60 -4.86
CA SER A 74 14.87 -11.21 -3.54
C SER A 74 14.69 -9.70 -3.47
N PHE A 75 13.81 -9.24 -2.58
CA PHE A 75 13.50 -7.82 -2.47
C PHE A 75 12.97 -7.48 -1.07
N THR A 76 12.98 -6.19 -0.75
CA THR A 76 12.36 -5.65 0.46
C THR A 76 11.29 -4.62 0.08
N LEU A 77 10.31 -4.43 0.96
CA LEU A 77 9.33 -3.35 0.80
C LEU A 77 9.94 -2.04 1.27
N THR A 78 9.76 -0.97 0.49
CA THR A 78 10.11 0.38 0.92
C THR A 78 9.09 0.88 1.94
N PHE A 79 9.37 2.01 2.60
CA PHE A 79 8.40 2.65 3.47
C PHE A 79 7.08 2.93 2.72
N LYS A 80 7.18 3.42 1.48
CA LYS A 80 6.02 3.66 0.63
C LYS A 80 5.24 2.37 0.34
N GLY A 81 5.95 1.26 0.03
CA GLY A 81 5.33 -0.04 -0.21
C GLY A 81 4.66 -0.62 1.01
N LEU A 82 5.33 -0.52 2.17
CA LEU A 82 4.81 -1.07 3.43
C LEU A 82 3.59 -0.33 3.94
N HIS A 83 3.52 0.98 3.73
CA HIS A 83 2.46 1.85 4.26
C HIS A 83 1.58 2.48 3.19
N HIS A 84 1.50 1.88 2.01
CA HIS A 84 0.77 2.43 0.86
C HIS A 84 -0.66 2.86 1.22
N TYR A 85 -1.44 1.98 1.84
CA TYR A 85 -2.83 2.30 2.20
C TYR A 85 -2.93 3.37 3.27
N ARG A 86 -2.02 3.36 4.22
CA ARG A 86 -2.01 4.33 5.31
C ARG A 86 -1.77 5.74 4.78
N VAL A 87 -0.82 5.89 3.86
CA VAL A 87 -0.54 7.18 3.23
C VAL A 87 -1.75 7.69 2.44
N GLN A 88 -2.37 6.84 1.63
CA GLN A 88 -3.56 7.20 0.86
C GLN A 88 -4.72 7.58 1.77
N TRP A 89 -4.92 6.85 2.86
CA TRP A 89 -5.98 7.13 3.82
C TRP A 89 -5.80 8.49 4.51
N GLU A 90 -4.59 8.82 4.89
CA GLU A 90 -4.29 10.12 5.51
C GLU A 90 -4.54 11.27 4.54
N VAL A 91 -4.14 11.14 3.29
CA VAL A 91 -4.42 12.15 2.25
C VAL A 91 -5.93 12.30 2.05
N LEU A 92 -6.65 11.20 1.98
CA LEU A 92 -8.11 11.24 1.83
C LEU A 92 -8.80 11.91 3.03
N LYS A 93 -8.37 11.62 4.25
CA LYS A 93 -8.90 12.28 5.45
C LYS A 93 -8.73 13.79 5.40
N VAL A 94 -7.55 14.26 5.05
CA VAL A 94 -7.27 15.70 4.94
C VAL A 94 -8.13 16.34 3.85
N PHE A 95 -8.25 15.68 2.70
CA PHE A 95 -9.10 16.15 1.61
C PHE A 95 -10.56 16.27 2.04
N LEU A 96 -11.13 15.25 2.68
CA LEU A 96 -12.51 15.25 3.15
C LEU A 96 -12.73 16.35 4.21
N PHE A 97 -11.80 16.48 5.14
CA PHE A 97 -11.88 17.50 6.17
C PHE A 97 -11.95 18.91 5.57
N LYS A 98 -11.02 19.24 4.66
CA LYS A 98 -10.96 20.57 4.05
C LYS A 98 -12.09 20.85 3.07
N SER A 99 -12.51 19.83 2.29
CA SER A 99 -13.46 20.03 1.20
C SER A 99 -14.92 19.87 1.61
N VAL A 100 -15.19 19.19 2.71
CA VAL A 100 -16.56 18.87 3.14
C VAL A 100 -16.86 19.43 4.52
N LEU A 101 -16.06 19.11 5.53
CA LEU A 101 -16.38 19.47 6.93
C LEU A 101 -16.24 20.96 7.19
N VAL A 102 -15.21 21.62 6.67
CA VAL A 102 -15.01 23.06 6.90
C VAL A 102 -16.12 23.90 6.24
N PRO A 103 -16.47 23.71 4.95
CA PRO A 103 -17.60 24.43 4.36
C PRO A 103 -18.94 24.20 5.08
N ILE A 104 -19.22 22.98 5.53
CA ILE A 104 -20.45 22.68 6.28
C ILE A 104 -20.46 23.44 7.61
N ALA A 105 -19.36 23.43 8.35
CA ALA A 105 -19.26 24.14 9.62
C ALA A 105 -19.45 25.65 9.45
N VAL A 106 -18.86 26.26 8.43
CA VAL A 106 -19.03 27.68 8.10
C VAL A 106 -20.49 27.99 7.74
N SER A 107 -21.13 27.13 6.96
CA SER A 107 -22.53 27.29 6.56
C SER A 107 -23.46 27.25 7.77
N ILE A 108 -23.27 26.33 8.70
CA ILE A 108 -24.05 26.25 9.94
C ILE A 108 -23.85 27.50 10.80
N ALA A 109 -22.63 27.93 11.00
CA ALA A 109 -22.32 29.12 11.79
C ALA A 109 -22.96 30.36 11.20
N THR A 110 -22.91 30.55 9.88
CA THR A 110 -23.56 31.66 9.17
C THR A 110 -25.07 31.64 9.36
N SER A 111 -25.69 30.47 9.25
CA SER A 111 -27.14 30.33 9.45
C SER A 111 -27.57 30.69 10.87
N LEU A 112 -26.82 30.26 11.89
CA LEU A 112 -27.09 30.60 13.28
C LEU A 112 -26.97 32.09 13.55
N ILE A 113 -25.94 32.74 13.01
CA ILE A 113 -25.73 34.18 13.13
C ILE A 113 -26.91 34.94 12.48
N THR A 114 -27.31 34.55 11.29
CA THR A 114 -28.44 35.15 10.58
C THR A 114 -29.73 35.02 11.37
N MET A 115 -30.02 33.86 11.94
CA MET A 115 -31.21 33.65 12.77
C MET A 115 -31.16 34.53 14.04
N ALA A 116 -30.01 34.66 14.67
CA ALA A 116 -29.87 35.52 15.85
C ALA A 116 -30.06 37.00 15.54
N ILE A 117 -29.63 37.48 14.37
CA ILE A 117 -29.81 38.87 13.93
C ILE A 117 -31.26 39.13 13.54
N CYS A 118 -31.91 38.21 12.88
CA CYS A 118 -33.27 38.35 12.40
C CYS A 118 -34.34 38.10 13.48
N ALA A 119 -33.94 37.48 14.56
CA ALA A 119 -34.83 37.27 15.71
C ALA A 119 -34.86 38.49 16.60
#